data_095c279da9cbdebe4c0f2f4b1bc8d7e0
#
_entry.id   095c279da9cbdebe4c0f2f4b1bc8d7e0
#
_cell.length_a   1.000
_cell.length_b   1.000
_cell.length_c   1.000
_cell.angle_alpha   90.00
_cell.angle_beta   90.00
_cell.angle_gamma   90.00
#
_symmetry.space_group_name_H-M   'P 1'
#
loop_
_entity.id
_entity.type
_entity.pdbx_description
1 polymer ?
#
loop_
_entity_poly.entity_id
_entity_poly.type
_entity_poly.pdbx_seq_one_letter_code
_entity_poly.pdbx_strand_id
1 'polypeptide(L)'
;MIFQNHVILTGRVAKPPLRHTRPDGSPVVQFPLELNHPEGAPGDETKSRIDIVAVGRLAETESSLLQHGHTLLVEGRLQQRRWKTAEGKDLTRVEVIATDFRKVE
;
A
#
# COMPACT_ATOMS: atom_id res chain seq x y z
N MET A 1 1.31 -26.44 12.01
CA MET A 1 0.43 -25.48 11.32
C MET A 1 1.27 -24.50 10.49
N ILE A 2 0.93 -24.33 9.24
CA ILE A 2 1.61 -23.38 8.37
C ILE A 2 0.77 -22.12 8.28
N PHE A 3 1.37 -20.98 8.63
CA PHE A 3 0.73 -19.69 8.46
C PHE A 3 1.20 -19.06 7.16
N GLN A 4 0.26 -18.65 6.35
CA GLN A 4 0.57 -17.94 5.11
C GLN A 4 -0.06 -16.56 5.15
N ASN A 5 0.73 -15.57 4.78
CA ASN A 5 0.28 -14.19 4.65
C ASN A 5 1.06 -13.59 3.48
N HIS A 6 0.53 -13.79 2.29
CA HIS A 6 1.20 -13.37 1.06
C HIS A 6 0.17 -12.74 0.13
N VAL A 7 0.46 -11.54 -0.32
CA VAL A 7 -0.44 -10.75 -1.16
C VAL A 7 0.32 -10.34 -2.42
N ILE A 8 -0.34 -10.49 -3.55
CA ILE A 8 0.13 -9.97 -4.83
C ILE A 8 -1.00 -9.16 -5.42
N LEU A 9 -0.75 -7.88 -5.64
CA LEU A 9 -1.75 -6.95 -6.15
C LEU A 9 -1.21 -6.19 -7.35
N THR A 10 -2.07 -5.95 -8.32
CA THR A 10 -1.79 -5.02 -9.40
C THR A 10 -2.79 -3.89 -9.31
N GLY A 11 -2.29 -2.66 -9.33
CA GLY A 11 -3.16 -1.50 -9.24
C GLY A 11 -2.41 -0.23 -9.61
N ARG A 12 -3.10 0.89 -9.46
CA ARG A 12 -2.56 2.19 -9.81
C ARG A 12 -2.30 3.02 -8.57
N VAL A 13 -1.17 3.74 -8.57
CA VAL A 13 -0.87 4.70 -7.50
C VAL A 13 -1.89 5.84 -7.58
N ALA A 14 -2.83 5.89 -6.65
CA ALA A 14 -3.99 6.77 -6.73
C ALA A 14 -3.72 8.20 -6.26
N LYS A 15 -2.66 8.39 -5.47
CA LYS A 15 -2.25 9.69 -4.96
C LYS A 15 -0.73 9.72 -4.86
N PRO A 16 -0.10 10.89 -4.90
CA PRO A 16 1.34 10.98 -4.68
C PRO A 16 1.74 10.34 -3.36
N PRO A 17 2.82 9.53 -3.36
CA PRO A 17 3.26 8.86 -2.14
C PRO A 17 3.69 9.85 -1.05
N LEU A 18 3.39 9.49 0.19
CA LEU A 18 3.86 10.21 1.36
C LEU A 18 5.13 9.53 1.88
N ARG A 19 6.13 10.33 2.18
CA ARG A 19 7.41 9.85 2.69
C ARG A 19 7.68 10.47 4.05
N HIS A 20 8.14 9.64 4.97
CA HIS A 20 8.54 10.11 6.30
C HIS A 20 9.64 9.22 6.85
N THR A 21 10.20 9.63 7.97
CA THR A 21 11.26 8.90 8.65
C THR A 21 10.77 8.48 10.02
N ARG A 22 10.98 7.22 10.38
CA ARG A 22 10.66 6.71 11.71
C ARG A 22 11.66 7.26 12.74
N PRO A 23 11.32 7.21 14.05
CA PRO A 23 12.26 7.64 15.09
C PRO A 23 13.61 6.93 15.05
N ASP A 24 13.68 5.69 14.56
CA ASP A 24 14.92 4.94 14.42
C ASP A 24 15.73 5.34 13.18
N GLY A 25 15.25 6.30 12.38
CA GLY A 25 15.92 6.77 11.18
C GLY A 25 15.54 6.03 9.90
N SER A 26 14.75 4.98 9.97
CA SER A 26 14.38 4.23 8.77
C SER A 26 13.36 5.00 7.93
N PRO A 27 13.55 5.02 6.60
CA PRO A 27 12.59 5.68 5.71
C PRO A 27 11.33 4.84 5.54
N VAL A 28 10.21 5.54 5.36
CA VAL A 28 8.91 4.92 5.09
C VAL A 28 8.27 5.64 3.93
N VAL A 29 7.68 4.88 3.02
CA VAL A 29 6.83 5.42 1.96
C VAL A 29 5.47 4.76 2.06
N GLN A 30 4.42 5.54 1.81
CA GLN A 30 3.05 5.08 1.95
C GLN A 30 2.21 5.71 0.84
N PHE A 31 1.36 4.90 0.22
CA PHE A 31 0.47 5.40 -0.84
C PHE A 31 -0.74 4.48 -0.99
N PRO A 32 -1.89 5.03 -1.43
CA PRO A 32 -3.04 4.20 -1.75
C PRO A 32 -2.87 3.58 -3.13
N LEU A 33 -3.09 2.27 -3.21
CA LEU A 33 -3.14 1.52 -4.46
C LEU A 33 -4.61 1.31 -4.83
N GLU A 34 -4.98 1.75 -6.01
CA GLU A 34 -6.34 1.59 -6.52
C GLU A 34 -6.44 0.28 -7.28
N LEU A 35 -7.38 -0.56 -6.87
CA LEU A 35 -7.57 -1.88 -7.44
C LEU A 35 -8.77 -1.88 -8.39
N ASN A 36 -8.61 -2.54 -9.52
CA ASN A 36 -9.69 -2.73 -10.47
C ASN A 36 -10.56 -3.92 -10.08
N HIS A 37 -11.86 -3.79 -10.32
CA HIS A 37 -12.81 -4.86 -10.15
C HIS A 37 -13.27 -5.32 -11.54
N PRO A 38 -12.60 -6.33 -12.14
CA PRO A 38 -12.95 -6.76 -13.50
C PRO A 38 -14.36 -7.33 -13.62
N GLU A 39 -14.96 -7.72 -12.52
CA GLU A 39 -16.32 -8.25 -12.47
C GLU A 39 -17.37 -7.20 -12.13
N GLY A 40 -16.96 -5.94 -12.02
CA GLY A 40 -17.90 -4.86 -11.77
C GLY A 40 -18.87 -4.68 -12.90
N ALA A 41 -20.11 -4.27 -12.58
CA ALA A 41 -21.11 -3.97 -13.59
C ALA A 41 -20.64 -2.81 -14.49
N PRO A 42 -20.97 -2.82 -15.78
CA PRO A 42 -20.65 -1.69 -16.63
C PRO A 42 -21.21 -0.39 -16.04
N GLY A 43 -20.37 0.62 -15.89
CA GLY A 43 -20.73 1.87 -15.28
C GLY A 43 -20.57 1.92 -13.78
N ASP A 44 -20.17 0.82 -13.15
CA ASP A 44 -19.81 0.83 -11.73
C ASP A 44 -18.43 1.44 -11.56
N GLU A 45 -18.39 2.62 -10.96
CA GLU A 45 -17.14 3.34 -10.73
C GLU A 45 -16.58 3.09 -9.35
N THR A 46 -17.18 2.16 -8.59
CA THR A 46 -16.68 1.81 -7.27
C THR A 46 -15.33 1.11 -7.41
N LYS A 47 -14.31 1.73 -6.85
CA LYS A 47 -12.96 1.20 -6.86
C LYS A 47 -12.50 0.98 -5.44
N SER A 48 -11.82 -0.14 -5.22
CA SER A 48 -11.19 -0.39 -3.93
C SER A 48 -9.83 0.25 -3.87
N ARG A 49 -9.48 0.73 -2.70
CA ARG A 49 -8.14 1.25 -2.42
C ARG A 49 -7.61 0.55 -1.20
N ILE A 50 -6.33 0.23 -1.24
CA ILE A 50 -5.63 -0.32 -0.09
C ILE A 50 -4.34 0.44 0.12
N ASP A 51 -4.00 0.74 1.38
CA ASP A 51 -2.76 1.42 1.69
C ASP A 51 -1.59 0.47 1.58
N ILE A 52 -0.57 0.90 0.86
CA ILE A 52 0.69 0.19 0.70
C ILE A 52 1.74 0.92 1.52
N VAL A 53 2.51 0.18 2.30
CA VAL A 53 3.59 0.73 3.12
C VAL A 53 4.87 -0.01 2.78
N ALA A 54 5.94 0.72 2.52
CA ALA A 54 7.26 0.15 2.35
C ALA A 54 8.22 0.83 3.31
N VAL A 55 9.16 0.07 3.83
CA VAL A 55 10.09 0.52 4.87
C VAL A 55 11.52 0.18 4.46
N GLY A 56 12.47 1.02 4.85
CA GLY A 56 13.88 0.76 4.65
C GLY A 56 14.31 0.91 3.20
N ARG A 57 15.12 -0.05 2.75
CA ARG A 57 15.74 0.03 1.42
C ARG A 57 14.70 0.13 0.30
N LEU A 58 13.62 -0.60 0.41
CA LEU A 58 12.56 -0.55 -0.60
C LEU A 58 11.93 0.85 -0.69
N ALA A 59 11.77 1.52 0.44
CA ALA A 59 11.26 2.88 0.46
C ALA A 59 12.21 3.89 -0.20
N GLU A 60 13.52 3.63 -0.15
CA GLU A 60 14.52 4.54 -0.72
C GLU A 60 14.69 4.36 -2.23
N THR A 61 14.69 3.09 -2.70
CA THR A 61 15.18 2.78 -4.04
C THR A 61 14.15 2.93 -5.15
N GLU A 62 12.87 2.90 -4.83
CA GLU A 62 11.81 2.79 -5.82
C GLU A 62 11.02 4.09 -6.03
N SER A 63 11.64 5.24 -5.76
CA SER A 63 10.93 6.52 -5.86
C SER A 63 10.40 6.82 -7.26
N SER A 64 11.11 6.40 -8.30
CA SER A 64 10.66 6.63 -9.67
C SER A 64 9.45 5.79 -10.07
N LEU A 65 9.27 4.61 -9.43
CA LEU A 65 8.14 3.73 -9.70
C LEU A 65 6.86 4.21 -9.04
N LEU A 66 6.98 4.93 -7.92
CA LEU A 66 5.86 5.26 -7.05
C LEU A 66 5.20 6.59 -7.40
N GLN A 67 5.24 6.98 -8.66
CA GLN A 67 4.61 8.21 -9.09
C GLN A 67 3.11 8.01 -9.28
N HIS A 68 2.36 9.06 -8.96
CA HIS A 68 0.91 9.08 -9.17
C HIS A 68 0.57 8.70 -10.61
N GLY A 69 -0.36 7.78 -10.76
CA GLY A 69 -0.84 7.32 -12.05
C GLY A 69 -0.13 6.08 -12.60
N HIS A 70 1.02 5.71 -12.03
CA HIS A 70 1.72 4.49 -12.47
C HIS A 70 0.99 3.24 -12.02
N THR A 71 1.00 2.22 -12.87
CA THR A 71 0.49 0.90 -12.54
C THR A 71 1.62 0.04 -12.00
N LEU A 72 1.39 -0.57 -10.85
CA LEU A 72 2.39 -1.37 -10.16
C LEU A 72 1.85 -2.75 -9.85
N LEU A 73 2.76 -3.73 -9.87
CA LEU A 73 2.56 -4.99 -9.18
C LEU A 73 3.23 -4.86 -7.82
N VAL A 74 2.48 -5.12 -6.76
CA VAL A 74 2.96 -5.04 -5.38
C VAL A 74 2.88 -6.42 -4.76
N GLU A 75 3.99 -6.86 -4.19
CA GLU A 75 4.05 -8.09 -3.44
C GLU A 75 4.33 -7.77 -1.98
N GLY A 76 3.67 -8.47 -1.06
CA GLY A 76 3.85 -8.21 0.35
C GLY A 76 2.95 -9.06 1.23
N ARG A 77 2.64 -8.54 2.39
CA ARG A 77 1.76 -9.20 3.36
C ARG A 77 0.75 -8.21 3.92
N LEU A 78 -0.38 -8.72 4.37
CA LEU A 78 -1.38 -7.91 5.06
C LEU A 78 -0.97 -7.69 6.51
N GLN A 79 -1.23 -6.50 7.00
CA GLN A 79 -1.02 -6.16 8.40
C GLN A 79 -2.15 -5.27 8.87
N GLN A 80 -2.63 -5.52 10.07
CA GLN A 80 -3.59 -4.64 10.72
C GLN A 80 -2.84 -3.74 11.69
N ARG A 81 -3.03 -2.45 11.56
CA ARG A 81 -2.46 -1.47 12.46
C ARG A 81 -3.55 -0.92 13.36
N ARG A 82 -3.28 -0.83 14.65
CA ARG A 82 -4.19 -0.29 15.65
C ARG A 82 -3.57 0.91 16.34
N TRP A 83 -4.37 1.90 16.60
CA TRP A 83 -3.91 3.06 17.38
C TRP A 83 -5.08 3.72 18.09
N LYS A 84 -4.77 4.54 19.10
CA LYS A 84 -5.76 5.35 19.79
C LYS A 84 -5.66 6.79 19.36
N THR A 85 -6.81 7.41 19.13
CA THR A 85 -6.89 8.85 18.90
C THR A 85 -6.72 9.59 20.23
N ALA A 86 -6.49 10.91 20.15
CA ALA A 86 -6.42 11.76 21.34
C ALA A 86 -7.72 11.72 22.15
N GLU A 87 -8.83 11.37 21.52
CA GLU A 87 -10.14 11.27 22.16
C GLU A 87 -10.40 9.90 22.77
N GLY A 88 -9.44 8.99 22.72
CA GLY A 88 -9.56 7.66 23.29
C GLY A 88 -10.22 6.62 22.42
N LYS A 89 -10.51 6.93 21.17
CA LYS A 89 -11.10 5.95 20.24
C LYS A 89 -10.03 5.01 19.71
N ASP A 90 -10.37 3.73 19.66
CA ASP A 90 -9.54 2.73 19.01
C ASP A 90 -9.85 2.70 17.52
N LEU A 91 -8.82 2.88 16.70
CA LEU A 91 -8.95 2.79 15.24
C LEU A 91 -8.07 1.66 14.73
N THR A 92 -8.54 1.05 13.66
CA THR A 92 -7.77 0.00 12.98
C THR A 92 -7.75 0.27 11.49
N ARG A 93 -6.66 -0.15 10.86
CA ARG A 93 -6.52 -0.06 9.40
C ARG A 93 -5.78 -1.28 8.91
N VAL A 94 -6.28 -1.87 7.83
CA VAL A 94 -5.58 -2.94 7.13
C VAL A 94 -4.71 -2.31 6.05
N GLU A 95 -3.45 -2.71 5.99
CA GLU A 95 -2.51 -2.22 4.99
C GLU A 95 -1.66 -3.37 4.48
N VAL A 96 -1.01 -3.17 3.33
CA VAL A 96 -0.06 -4.13 2.79
C VAL A 96 1.34 -3.61 3.08
N ILE A 97 2.14 -4.42 3.76
CA ILE A 97 3.56 -4.15 3.94
C ILE A 97 4.27 -4.76 2.74
N ALA A 98 4.75 -3.91 1.86
CA ALA A 98 5.34 -4.35 0.61
C ALA A 98 6.73 -4.92 0.81
N THR A 99 7.02 -5.98 0.09
CA THR A 99 8.36 -6.57 0.00
C THR A 99 8.98 -6.35 -1.38
N ASP A 100 8.16 -6.05 -2.39
CA ASP A 100 8.64 -5.79 -3.74
C ASP A 100 7.64 -4.94 -4.52
N PHE A 101 8.16 -4.13 -5.42
CA PHE A 101 7.39 -3.35 -6.38
C PHE A 101 7.91 -3.62 -7.78
N ARG A 102 7.00 -3.72 -8.76
CA ARG A 102 7.36 -3.81 -10.16
C ARG A 102 6.44 -2.92 -10.98
N LYS A 103 7.00 -2.20 -11.93
CA LYS A 103 6.19 -1.41 -12.86
C LYS A 103 5.52 -2.33 -13.86
N VAL A 104 4.24 -2.10 -14.09
CA VAL A 104 3.45 -2.84 -15.09
C VAL A 104 3.16 -1.88 -16.24
N GLU A 105 3.44 -2.31 -17.44
CA GLU A 105 3.19 -1.54 -18.67
C GLU A 105 1.87 -1.92 -19.32
#